data_3fa0105d4ecaa937970e0e8c414fd376
#
_entry.id   3fa0105d4ecaa937970e0e8c414fd376
#
_cell.length_a   1.000
_cell.length_b   1.000
_cell.length_c   1.000
_cell.angle_alpha   90.00
_cell.angle_beta   90.00
_cell.angle_gamma   90.00
#
_symmetry.space_group_name_H-M   'P 1'
#
loop_
_entity.id
_entity.type
_entity.pdbx_description
1 polymer ?
#
loop_
_entity_poly.entity_id
_entity_poly.type
_entity_poly.pdbx_seq_one_letter_code
_entity_poly.pdbx_strand_id
1 'polypeptide(L)'
;MTVLRHAVVGLAFAAGVMGSAPAHADSEFPFGLEMTLEVRPQPGSKRIPRLEIGDNGEAQLDLWCKAGKGQFSVANNTVIFVPGAMQDSGCTPERAQADDALVNALVEAATWTRQGDFVSFVGATTLRFRVNTN
;
A
#
# COMPACT_ATOMS: atom_id res chain seq x y z
N MET A 1 -75.42 23.18 1.29
CA MET A 1 -74.56 22.32 2.08
C MET A 1 -73.37 21.94 1.26
N THR A 2 -72.21 22.51 1.58
CA THR A 2 -70.97 22.27 0.85
C THR A 2 -70.20 21.21 1.59
N VAL A 3 -69.99 20.06 0.95
CA VAL A 3 -69.14 19.01 1.55
C VAL A 3 -67.71 19.27 1.13
N LEU A 4 -66.86 19.67 2.05
CA LEU A 4 -65.44 19.80 1.82
C LEU A 4 -64.81 18.39 1.80
N ARG A 5 -64.37 17.96 0.65
CA ARG A 5 -63.53 16.76 0.54
C ARG A 5 -62.08 17.17 0.73
N HIS A 6 -61.51 16.78 1.86
CA HIS A 6 -60.09 16.89 2.07
C HIS A 6 -59.41 15.77 1.32
N ALA A 7 -58.67 16.13 0.30
CA ALA A 7 -57.77 15.21 -0.37
C ALA A 7 -56.48 15.14 0.47
N VAL A 8 -56.25 14.01 1.09
CA VAL A 8 -54.95 13.74 1.76
C VAL A 8 -53.99 13.33 0.66
N VAL A 9 -53.09 14.24 0.34
CA VAL A 9 -51.97 13.92 -0.55
C VAL A 9 -50.93 13.22 0.32
N GLY A 10 -50.83 11.91 0.19
CA GLY A 10 -49.79 11.14 0.80
C GLY A 10 -48.46 11.40 0.08
N LEU A 11 -47.55 12.09 0.74
CA LEU A 11 -46.17 12.18 0.27
C LEU A 11 -45.52 10.81 0.50
N ALA A 12 -45.28 10.06 -0.54
CA ALA A 12 -44.45 8.89 -0.48
C ALA A 12 -42.97 9.36 -0.47
N PHE A 13 -42.34 9.32 0.66
CA PHE A 13 -40.87 9.47 0.75
C PHE A 13 -40.26 8.19 0.23
N ALA A 14 -39.75 8.20 -1.00
CA ALA A 14 -38.84 7.17 -1.44
C ALA A 14 -37.50 7.39 -0.70
N ALA A 15 -37.26 6.60 0.35
CA ALA A 15 -35.95 6.53 0.96
C ALA A 15 -35.01 5.85 -0.03
N GLY A 16 -34.25 6.65 -0.76
CA GLY A 16 -33.18 6.14 -1.59
C GLY A 16 -32.12 5.54 -0.68
N VAL A 17 -31.99 4.22 -0.67
CA VAL A 17 -30.86 3.56 -0.02
C VAL A 17 -29.64 3.87 -0.86
N MET A 18 -28.82 4.83 -0.42
CA MET A 18 -27.49 5.01 -0.96
C MET A 18 -26.65 3.83 -0.49
N GLY A 19 -26.61 2.75 -1.28
CA GLY A 19 -25.65 1.69 -1.08
C GLY A 19 -24.25 2.27 -1.28
N SER A 20 -23.46 2.37 -0.20
CA SER A 20 -22.02 2.59 -0.35
C SER A 20 -21.47 1.38 -1.08
N ALA A 21 -20.85 1.61 -2.26
CA ALA A 21 -20.12 0.56 -2.95
C ALA A 21 -19.05 0.01 -2.01
N PRO A 22 -18.93 -1.33 -1.85
CA PRO A 22 -17.84 -1.88 -1.05
C PRO A 22 -16.51 -1.40 -1.63
N ALA A 23 -15.60 -0.93 -0.77
CA ALA A 23 -14.25 -0.60 -1.19
C ALA A 23 -13.65 -1.85 -1.85
N HIS A 24 -13.18 -1.72 -3.08
CA HIS A 24 -12.51 -2.81 -3.76
C HIS A 24 -11.20 -3.13 -3.03
N ALA A 25 -10.93 -4.42 -2.77
CA ALA A 25 -9.71 -4.88 -2.09
C ALA A 25 -8.42 -4.37 -2.78
N ASP A 26 -8.46 -4.14 -4.10
CA ASP A 26 -7.37 -3.62 -4.90
C ASP A 26 -7.11 -2.12 -4.74
N SER A 27 -7.95 -1.38 -4.00
CA SER A 27 -7.75 0.03 -3.64
C SER A 27 -7.30 0.22 -2.19
N GLU A 28 -7.21 -0.87 -1.42
CA GLU A 28 -6.82 -0.83 -0.02
C GLU A 28 -5.30 -0.91 0.15
N PHE A 29 -4.81 -0.37 1.27
CA PHE A 29 -3.40 -0.53 1.63
C PHE A 29 -3.08 -2.04 1.73
N PRO A 30 -1.91 -2.48 1.24
CA PRO A 30 -1.63 -3.91 1.06
C PRO A 30 -1.23 -4.63 2.37
N PHE A 31 -2.02 -4.48 3.41
CA PHE A 31 -1.85 -5.28 4.63
C PHE A 31 -2.06 -6.76 4.33
N GLY A 32 -1.20 -7.60 4.91
CA GLY A 32 -1.26 -9.04 4.75
C GLY A 32 -0.73 -9.56 3.42
N LEU A 33 -0.11 -8.72 2.60
CA LEU A 33 0.34 -9.08 1.26
C LEU A 33 1.85 -8.96 1.11
N GLU A 34 2.41 -9.87 0.31
CA GLU A 34 3.79 -9.79 -0.15
C GLU A 34 3.84 -9.13 -1.52
N MET A 35 4.83 -8.27 -1.71
CA MET A 35 5.02 -7.51 -2.94
C MET A 35 6.47 -7.59 -3.41
N THR A 36 6.64 -7.48 -4.73
CA THR A 36 7.95 -7.44 -5.37
C THR A 36 8.15 -6.07 -6.02
N LEU A 37 9.33 -5.51 -5.83
CA LEU A 37 9.70 -4.22 -6.44
C LEU A 37 9.75 -4.34 -7.97
N GLU A 38 9.13 -3.41 -8.68
CA GLU A 38 9.12 -3.34 -10.13
C GLU A 38 10.41 -2.69 -10.65
N VAL A 39 11.49 -3.46 -10.65
CA VAL A 39 12.81 -3.06 -11.15
C VAL A 39 13.46 -4.24 -11.87
N ARG A 40 14.49 -3.95 -12.63
CA ARG A 40 15.33 -4.98 -13.23
C ARG A 40 16.27 -5.57 -12.18
N PRO A 41 16.59 -6.86 -12.25
CA PRO A 41 17.65 -7.43 -11.41
C PRO A 41 18.98 -6.70 -11.64
N GLN A 42 19.76 -6.58 -10.59
CA GLN A 42 21.13 -6.08 -10.71
C GLN A 42 22.03 -7.10 -11.43
N PRO A 43 23.08 -6.63 -12.11
CA PRO A 43 24.02 -7.52 -12.79
C PRO A 43 24.57 -8.61 -11.84
N GLY A 44 24.51 -9.86 -12.27
CA GLY A 44 25.00 -10.99 -11.49
C GLY A 44 24.07 -11.44 -10.35
N SER A 45 22.89 -10.85 -10.23
CA SER A 45 21.91 -11.24 -9.23
C SER A 45 20.57 -11.61 -9.88
N LYS A 46 19.93 -12.65 -9.36
CA LYS A 46 18.53 -13.00 -9.71
C LYS A 46 17.54 -12.47 -8.67
N ARG A 47 18.04 -11.89 -7.59
CA ARG A 47 17.23 -11.42 -6.48
C ARG A 47 16.63 -10.07 -6.82
N ILE A 48 15.35 -9.91 -6.51
CA ILE A 48 14.62 -8.63 -6.61
C ILE A 48 14.04 -8.35 -5.23
N PRO A 49 14.10 -7.11 -4.74
CA PRO A 49 13.58 -6.77 -3.42
C PRO A 49 12.10 -7.11 -3.25
N ARG A 50 11.79 -7.66 -2.09
CA ARG A 50 10.42 -8.00 -1.68
C ARG A 50 10.09 -7.29 -0.38
N LEU A 51 8.80 -7.00 -0.23
CA LEU A 51 8.24 -6.33 0.92
C LEU A 51 6.96 -7.05 1.31
N GLU A 52 6.88 -7.53 2.55
CA GLU A 52 5.66 -8.10 3.11
C GLU A 52 5.20 -7.23 4.26
N ILE A 53 3.94 -6.81 4.25
CA ILE A 53 3.37 -5.96 5.28
C ILE A 53 2.29 -6.76 6.00
N GLY A 54 2.49 -7.03 7.28
CA GLY A 54 1.51 -7.72 8.11
C GLY A 54 0.30 -6.83 8.45
N ASP A 55 -0.74 -7.43 8.99
CA ASP A 55 -1.99 -6.75 9.32
C ASP A 55 -1.81 -5.62 10.36
N ASN A 56 -0.78 -5.73 11.20
CA ASN A 56 -0.42 -4.71 12.20
C ASN A 56 0.56 -3.64 11.67
N GLY A 57 0.88 -3.67 10.38
CA GLY A 57 1.84 -2.76 9.76
C GLY A 57 3.30 -3.17 9.90
N GLU A 58 3.61 -4.25 10.64
CA GLU A 58 4.98 -4.76 10.70
C GLU A 58 5.41 -5.25 9.32
N ALA A 59 6.53 -4.75 8.84
CA ALA A 59 7.06 -5.07 7.54
C ALA A 59 8.27 -5.99 7.63
N GLN A 60 8.34 -6.93 6.70
CA GLN A 60 9.54 -7.72 6.43
C GLN A 60 10.11 -7.27 5.08
N LEU A 61 11.39 -6.91 5.09
CA LEU A 61 12.10 -6.46 3.90
C LEU A 61 13.17 -7.48 3.54
N ASP A 62 13.10 -7.93 2.30
CA ASP A 62 14.11 -8.79 1.70
C ASP A 62 14.66 -8.04 0.49
N LEU A 63 15.81 -7.40 0.68
CA LEU A 63 16.35 -6.41 -0.24
C LEU A 63 17.33 -7.03 -1.22
N TRP A 64 18.12 -6.23 -1.92
CA TRP A 64 19.13 -6.74 -2.85
C TRP A 64 20.15 -7.65 -2.16
N CYS A 65 20.49 -7.33 -0.93
CA CYS A 65 21.46 -8.08 -0.12
C CYS A 65 21.06 -8.16 1.35
N LYS A 66 20.59 -7.05 1.91
CA LYS A 66 20.16 -6.97 3.31
C LYS A 66 18.76 -7.52 3.48
N ALA A 67 18.44 -7.93 4.71
CA ALA A 67 17.10 -8.30 5.12
C ALA A 67 16.81 -7.68 6.49
N GLY A 68 15.57 -7.37 6.76
CA GLY A 68 15.21 -6.77 8.04
C GLY A 68 13.74 -6.51 8.20
N LYS A 69 13.42 -5.71 9.19
CA LYS A 69 12.06 -5.37 9.57
C LYS A 69 11.88 -3.86 9.62
N GLY A 70 10.64 -3.45 9.59
CA GLY A 70 10.23 -2.06 9.78
C GLY A 70 8.77 -1.99 10.16
N GLN A 71 8.26 -0.78 10.29
CA GLN A 71 6.89 -0.53 10.68
C GLN A 71 6.26 0.50 9.76
N PHE A 72 5.11 0.14 9.17
CA PHE A 72 4.25 1.08 8.46
C PHE A 72 3.14 1.58 9.37
N SER A 73 2.88 2.87 9.27
CA SER A 73 1.71 3.53 9.83
C SER A 73 0.96 4.23 8.71
N VAL A 74 -0.34 4.03 8.63
CA VAL A 74 -1.14 4.46 7.50
C VAL A 74 -2.38 5.20 8.00
N ALA A 75 -2.63 6.37 7.43
CA ALA A 75 -3.85 7.12 7.64
C ALA A 75 -4.35 7.64 6.29
N ASN A 76 -5.45 7.06 5.79
CA ASN A 76 -5.94 7.29 4.42
C ASN A 76 -4.82 6.99 3.40
N ASN A 77 -4.43 7.94 2.57
CA ASN A 77 -3.32 7.78 1.63
C ASN A 77 -1.98 8.34 2.12
N THR A 78 -1.92 8.75 3.38
CA THR A 78 -0.65 9.10 4.03
C THR A 78 0.02 7.85 4.59
N VAL A 79 1.32 7.76 4.43
CA VAL A 79 2.11 6.63 4.91
C VAL A 79 3.36 7.12 5.62
N ILE A 80 3.73 6.43 6.69
CA ILE A 80 4.99 6.62 7.40
C ILE A 80 5.64 5.25 7.52
N PHE A 81 6.90 5.15 7.13
CA PHE A 81 7.71 3.96 7.30
C PHE A 81 8.88 4.25 8.25
N VAL A 82 9.03 3.42 9.26
CA VAL A 82 10.15 3.47 10.20
C VAL A 82 10.95 2.16 10.05
N PRO A 83 12.21 2.22 9.59
CA PRO A 83 13.01 1.02 9.47
C PRO A 83 13.42 0.50 10.85
N GLY A 84 13.44 -0.83 10.99
CA GLY A 84 14.00 -1.52 12.13
C GLY A 84 15.43 -2.00 11.86
N ALA A 85 15.85 -3.00 12.60
CA ALA A 85 17.17 -3.61 12.42
C ALA A 85 17.27 -4.31 11.07
N MET A 86 18.40 -4.11 10.39
CA MET A 86 18.74 -4.75 9.13
C MET A 86 19.92 -5.68 9.35
N GLN A 87 19.88 -6.85 8.68
CA GLN A 87 20.97 -7.82 8.70
C GLN A 87 21.69 -7.76 7.35
N ASP A 88 23.00 -7.63 7.41
CA ASP A 88 23.88 -7.63 6.25
C ASP A 88 24.41 -9.05 6.04
N SER A 89 24.26 -9.58 4.83
CA SER A 89 24.69 -10.94 4.47
C SER A 89 25.93 -10.93 3.59
N GLY A 90 26.91 -10.11 3.93
CA GLY A 90 28.14 -10.00 3.14
C GLY A 90 27.93 -9.26 1.83
N CYS A 91 27.30 -8.10 1.90
CA CYS A 91 26.92 -7.31 0.72
C CYS A 91 28.14 -6.69 0.04
N THR A 92 28.14 -6.69 -1.30
CA THR A 92 29.01 -5.81 -2.06
C THR A 92 28.66 -4.35 -1.79
N PRO A 93 29.60 -3.39 -1.91
CA PRO A 93 29.29 -1.97 -1.70
C PRO A 93 28.13 -1.46 -2.55
N GLU A 94 28.05 -1.88 -3.81
CA GLU A 94 26.99 -1.46 -4.73
C GLU A 94 25.60 -1.93 -4.28
N ARG A 95 25.50 -3.17 -3.80
CA ARG A 95 24.24 -3.73 -3.30
C ARG A 95 23.84 -3.12 -1.98
N ALA A 96 24.80 -2.89 -1.09
CA ALA A 96 24.57 -2.21 0.17
C ALA A 96 24.03 -0.79 -0.06
N GLN A 97 24.62 -0.04 -0.99
CA GLN A 97 24.15 1.29 -1.35
C GLN A 97 22.75 1.28 -1.98
N ALA A 98 22.48 0.29 -2.84
CA ALA A 98 21.14 0.13 -3.43
C ALA A 98 20.09 -0.18 -2.36
N ASP A 99 20.42 -0.99 -1.37
CA ASP A 99 19.52 -1.29 -0.25
C ASP A 99 19.30 -0.05 0.61
N ASP A 100 20.32 0.72 0.91
CA ASP A 100 20.20 1.95 1.69
C ASP A 100 19.34 2.98 0.95
N ALA A 101 19.52 3.10 -0.37
CA ALA A 101 18.71 3.99 -1.19
C ALA A 101 17.22 3.57 -1.19
N LEU A 102 16.96 2.27 -1.24
CA LEU A 102 15.60 1.74 -1.21
C LEU A 102 14.93 2.01 0.14
N VAL A 103 15.62 1.75 1.24
CA VAL A 103 15.10 2.03 2.59
C VAL A 103 14.86 3.53 2.77
N ASN A 104 15.78 4.37 2.32
CA ASN A 104 15.62 5.83 2.38
C ASN A 104 14.41 6.29 1.57
N ALA A 105 14.17 5.73 0.40
CA ALA A 105 13.01 6.06 -0.42
C ALA A 105 11.69 5.67 0.28
N LEU A 106 11.66 4.56 1.01
CA LEU A 106 10.51 4.20 1.84
C LEU A 106 10.32 5.18 2.99
N VAL A 107 11.39 5.58 3.66
CA VAL A 107 11.34 6.55 4.77
C VAL A 107 10.84 7.92 4.29
N GLU A 108 11.26 8.35 3.11
CA GLU A 108 10.87 9.63 2.52
C GLU A 108 9.48 9.61 1.89
N ALA A 109 8.88 8.44 1.67
CA ALA A 109 7.54 8.34 1.12
C ALA A 109 6.53 8.96 2.08
N ALA A 110 5.69 9.84 1.55
CA ALA A 110 4.64 10.54 2.31
C ALA A 110 3.25 10.01 1.98
N THR A 111 3.05 9.52 0.77
CA THR A 111 1.76 9.02 0.29
C THR A 111 1.92 7.68 -0.41
N TRP A 112 0.81 6.97 -0.52
CA TRP A 112 0.74 5.72 -1.25
C TRP A 112 -0.48 5.72 -2.18
N THR A 113 -0.38 4.97 -3.25
CA THR A 113 -1.51 4.70 -4.15
C THR A 113 -1.51 3.23 -4.52
N ARG A 114 -2.67 2.72 -4.85
CA ARG A 114 -2.81 1.37 -5.36
C ARG A 114 -3.76 1.32 -6.54
N GLN A 115 -3.33 0.64 -7.60
CA GLN A 115 -4.15 0.34 -8.77
C GLN A 115 -4.03 -1.16 -9.06
N GLY A 116 -5.05 -1.92 -8.68
CA GLY A 116 -5.03 -3.36 -8.81
C GLY A 116 -3.89 -3.99 -8.00
N ASP A 117 -2.98 -4.67 -8.68
CA ASP A 117 -1.81 -5.31 -8.05
C ASP A 117 -0.60 -4.38 -7.91
N PHE A 118 -0.70 -3.13 -8.37
CA PHE A 118 0.42 -2.19 -8.30
C PHE A 118 0.23 -1.20 -7.16
N VAL A 119 1.23 -1.12 -6.30
CA VAL A 119 1.28 -0.22 -5.16
C VAL A 119 2.48 0.71 -5.32
N SER A 120 2.24 2.01 -5.22
CA SER A 120 3.30 3.02 -5.31
C SER A 120 3.44 3.74 -3.96
N PHE A 121 4.68 3.86 -3.51
CA PHE A 121 5.05 4.71 -2.39
C PHE A 121 5.69 5.96 -2.95
N VAL A 122 5.11 7.12 -2.68
CA VAL A 122 5.42 8.37 -3.34
C VAL A 122 6.13 9.33 -2.40
N GLY A 123 7.34 9.67 -2.75
CA GLY A 123 8.19 10.66 -2.11
C GLY A 123 9.03 11.37 -3.16
N ALA A 124 10.23 11.81 -2.80
CA ALA A 124 11.19 12.34 -3.76
C ALA A 124 11.52 11.31 -4.85
N THR A 125 11.58 10.04 -4.46
CA THR A 125 11.66 8.88 -5.36
C THR A 125 10.38 8.07 -5.19
N THR A 126 9.74 7.69 -6.29
CA THR A 126 8.57 6.81 -6.25
C THR A 126 9.02 5.36 -6.37
N LEU A 127 8.58 4.53 -5.42
CA LEU A 127 8.79 3.09 -5.46
C LEU A 127 7.49 2.42 -5.88
N ARG A 128 7.57 1.57 -6.89
CA ARG A 128 6.43 0.81 -7.37
C ARG A 128 6.63 -0.67 -7.10
N PHE A 129 5.69 -1.26 -6.40
CA PHE A 129 5.66 -2.69 -6.10
C PHE A 129 4.49 -3.35 -6.81
N ARG A 130 4.65 -4.63 -7.04
CA ARG A 130 3.59 -5.49 -7.55
C ARG A 130 3.24 -6.53 -6.49
N VAL A 131 1.94 -6.64 -6.18
CA VAL A 131 1.44 -7.68 -5.28
C VAL A 131 1.71 -9.05 -5.91
N ASN A 132 2.31 -9.94 -5.14
CA ASN A 132 2.53 -11.31 -5.58
C ASN A 132 1.20 -12.07 -5.56
N THR A 133 0.79 -12.53 -6.73
CA THR A 133 -0.41 -13.35 -6.91
C THR A 133 0.01 -14.77 -7.25
N ASN A 134 -0.63 -15.73 -6.58
CA ASN A 134 -0.40 -17.14 -6.88
C ASN A 134 -1.15 -17.57 -8.16
#